data_4a853de9b61a7b3dd1be59d559a62451
#
_entry.id   4a853de9b61a7b3dd1be59d559a62451
#
_cell.length_a   1.000
_cell.length_b   1.000
_cell.length_c   1.000
_cell.angle_alpha   90.00
_cell.angle_beta   90.00
_cell.angle_gamma   90.00
#
_symmetry.space_group_name_H-M   'P 1'
#
loop_
_entity.id
_entity.type
_entity.pdbx_description
1 polymer ?
#
loop_
_entity_poly.entity_id
_entity_poly.type
_entity_poly.pdbx_seq_one_letter_code
_entity_poly.pdbx_strand_id
1 'polypeptide(L)' 'MRLFLEVADDNVAARGLYERTGFDPIGRRKAYYAGADGSRTDAVVMSRDLCAPDANLTLP' A
#
# COMPACT_ATOMS: atom_id res chain seq x y z
N MET A 1 7.32 -7.40 12.15
CA MET A 1 5.91 -7.24 11.89
C MET A 1 5.70 -6.55 10.56
N ARG A 2 4.71 -6.99 9.80
CA ARG A 2 4.49 -6.42 8.46
C ARG A 2 3.07 -5.88 8.38
N LEU A 3 2.94 -4.69 7.84
CA LEU A 3 1.65 -4.09 7.63
C LEU A 3 1.24 -4.26 6.18
N PHE A 4 -0.06 -4.45 5.95
CA PHE A 4 -0.59 -4.56 4.61
C PHE A 4 -1.72 -3.56 4.44
N LEU A 5 -1.87 -3.04 3.24
CA LEU A 5 -3.00 -2.21 2.91
C LEU A 5 -3.37 -2.39 1.44
N GLU A 6 -4.54 -1.91 1.06
CA GLU A 6 -4.95 -1.91 -0.34
C GLU A 6 -5.35 -0.50 -0.69
N VAL A 7 -5.02 -0.09 -1.88
CA VAL A 7 -5.35 1.26 -2.35
C VAL A 7 -5.80 1.14 -3.81
N ALA A 8 -6.76 1.94 -4.20
CA ALA A 8 -7.24 1.92 -5.56
C ALA A 8 -6.10 2.29 -6.51
N ASP A 9 -5.99 1.58 -7.60
CA ASP A 9 -4.88 1.74 -8.53
C ASP A 9 -4.84 3.16 -9.11
N ASP A 10 -5.98 3.80 -9.28
CA ASP A 10 -6.02 5.13 -9.86
C ASP A 10 -5.86 6.23 -8.79
N ASN A 11 -5.68 5.86 -7.54
CA ASN A 11 -5.50 6.85 -6.49
C ASN A 11 -4.01 7.18 -6.39
N VAL A 12 -3.55 7.97 -7.31
CA VAL A 12 -2.12 8.25 -7.44
C VAL A 12 -1.58 8.94 -6.20
N ALA A 13 -2.36 9.84 -5.62
CA ALA A 13 -1.90 10.57 -4.44
C ALA A 13 -1.68 9.64 -3.26
N ALA A 14 -2.61 8.71 -3.04
CA ALA A 14 -2.46 7.77 -1.94
C ALA A 14 -1.31 6.82 -2.17
N ARG A 15 -1.17 6.33 -3.40
CA ARG A 15 -0.06 5.44 -3.71
C ARG A 15 1.28 6.12 -3.47
N GLY A 16 1.39 7.37 -3.90
CA GLY A 16 2.63 8.11 -3.69
C GLY A 16 2.91 8.32 -2.21
N LEU A 17 1.89 8.60 -1.43
CA LEU A 17 2.05 8.77 -0.01
C LEU A 17 2.58 7.48 0.63
N TYR A 18 1.98 6.35 0.31
CA TYR A 18 2.41 5.10 0.93
C TYR A 18 3.81 4.70 0.47
N GLU A 19 4.14 4.94 -0.77
CA GLU A 19 5.49 4.63 -1.25
C GLU A 19 6.53 5.47 -0.51
N ARG A 20 6.20 6.74 -0.26
CA ARG A 20 7.13 7.60 0.46
C ARG A 20 7.27 7.20 1.92
N THR A 21 6.30 6.51 2.46
CA THR A 21 6.37 6.06 3.84
C THR A 21 6.89 4.63 3.96
N GLY A 22 7.40 4.07 2.90
CA GLY A 22 8.07 2.79 2.98
C GLY A 22 7.27 1.57 2.56
N PHE A 23 6.07 1.78 2.01
CA PHE A 23 5.29 0.65 1.53
C PHE A 23 5.70 0.30 0.11
N ASP A 24 5.74 -0.98 -0.19
CA ASP A 24 6.07 -1.48 -1.52
C ASP A 24 4.86 -2.21 -2.11
N PRO A 25 4.62 -2.06 -3.39
CA PRO A 25 3.55 -2.80 -4.03
C PRO A 25 3.94 -4.26 -4.14
N ILE A 26 3.11 -5.16 -3.64
CA ILE A 26 3.42 -6.57 -3.67
C ILE A 26 2.38 -7.39 -4.44
N GLY A 27 1.29 -6.78 -4.84
CA GLY A 27 0.28 -7.51 -5.57
C GLY A 27 -0.82 -6.60 -6.04
N ARG A 28 -1.79 -7.19 -6.72
CA ARG A 28 -2.90 -6.44 -7.28
C ARG A 28 -4.15 -7.29 -7.21
N ARG A 29 -5.26 -6.67 -6.79
CA ARG A 29 -6.53 -7.34 -6.75
C ARG A 29 -7.39 -6.74 -7.85
N LYS A 30 -7.78 -7.58 -8.81
CA LYS A 30 -8.45 -7.09 -10.00
C LYS A 30 -9.84 -6.58 -9.76
N ALA A 31 -10.15 -5.43 -10.33
CA ALA A 31 -11.49 -4.85 -10.32
C ALA A 31 -12.13 -4.89 -8.95
N TYR A 32 -11.36 -4.61 -7.94
CA TYR A 32 -11.84 -4.73 -6.57
C TYR A 32 -12.79 -3.60 -6.19
N TYR A 33 -12.47 -2.38 -6.63
CA TYR A 33 -13.33 -1.26 -6.30
C TYR A 33 -14.28 -0.98 -7.46
N ALA A 34 -15.50 -0.57 -7.13
CA ALA A 34 -16.46 -0.15 -8.13
C ALA A 34 -16.66 1.34 -7.99
N GLY A 35 -16.55 2.06 -9.08
CA GLY A 35 -16.78 3.49 -9.07
C GLY A 35 -18.25 3.83 -9.07
N ALA A 36 -18.56 5.10 -8.79
CA ALA A 36 -19.93 5.55 -8.72
C ALA A 36 -20.63 5.46 -10.08
N ASP A 37 -19.87 5.48 -11.15
CA ASP A 37 -20.43 5.39 -12.49
C ASP A 37 -20.45 3.94 -12.99
N GLY A 38 -20.17 2.99 -12.12
CA GLY A 38 -20.16 1.60 -12.51
C GLY A 38 -18.84 1.09 -13.02
N SER A 39 -17.84 1.93 -13.10
CA SER A 39 -16.52 1.49 -13.53
C SER A 39 -15.85 0.71 -12.41
N ARG A 40 -14.84 -0.05 -12.76
CA ARG A 40 -14.12 -0.83 -11.78
C ARG A 40 -12.65 -0.50 -11.82
N THR A 41 -12.03 -0.50 -10.68
CA THR A 41 -10.62 -0.17 -10.55
C THR A 41 -9.94 -1.25 -9.74
N ASP A 42 -8.77 -1.68 -10.18
CA ASP A 42 -7.99 -2.66 -9.43
C ASP A 42 -7.48 -2.03 -8.15
N ALA A 43 -7.21 -2.86 -7.18
CA ALA A 43 -6.56 -2.42 -5.95
C ALA A 43 -5.11 -2.87 -5.97
N VAL A 44 -4.24 -2.03 -5.49
CA VAL A 44 -2.83 -2.38 -5.33
C VAL A 44 -2.64 -2.77 -3.89
N VAL A 45 -2.08 -3.94 -3.65
CA VAL A 45 -1.78 -4.40 -2.30
C VAL A 45 -0.36 -3.96 -1.98
N MET A 46 -0.19 -3.28 -0.88
CA MET A 46 1.12 -2.77 -0.50
C MET A 46 1.47 -3.26 0.89
N SER A 47 2.73 -3.40 1.16
CA SER A 47 3.18 -3.84 2.48
C SER A 47 4.41 -3.08 2.92
N ARG A 48 4.58 -3.01 4.22
CA ARG A 48 5.75 -2.42 4.83
C ARG A 48 6.18 -3.29 6.00
N ASP A 49 7.48 -3.55 6.07
CA ASP A 49 8.03 -4.36 7.15
C ASP A 49 8.45 -3.43 8.29
N LEU A 50 7.82 -3.61 9.43
CA LEU A 50 8.14 -2.80 10.59
C LEU A 50 9.22 -3.38 11.45
N CYS A 51 9.70 -4.54 11.10
CA CYS A 51 10.79 -5.13 11.85
C CYS A 51 12.09 -4.64 11.37
N ALA A 52 12.13 -3.50 10.84
CA ALA A 52 13.31 -3.00 10.29
C ALA A 52 14.38 -2.85 11.32
N PRO A 53 15.55 -2.91 10.92
CA PRO A 53 16.64 -2.80 11.82
C PRO A 53 16.67 -1.51 12.52
N ASP A 54 16.03 -0.57 11.97
CA ASP A 54 16.01 0.65 12.65
C ASP A 54 15.44 0.47 13.99
N ALA A 55 14.70 -0.49 14.19
CA ALA A 55 14.17 -0.67 15.46
C ALA A 55 15.30 -0.85 16.40
N ASN A 56 16.36 -1.29 15.95
CA ASN A 56 17.38 -1.48 16.88
C ASN A 56 18.06 -0.27 17.12
N LEU A 57 17.97 0.56 16.21
CA LEU A 57 18.68 1.70 16.42
C LEU A 57 18.28 2.27 17.59
N THR A 58 17.25 1.97 17.77
CA THR A 58 16.74 2.55 18.81
C THR A 58 17.34 2.19 19.99
N LEU A 59 17.80 1.56 20.00
CA LEU A 59 18.15 1.20 21.12
C LEU A 59 19.00 1.72 21.56
N PRO A 60 19.06 2.13 21.79
CA PRO A 60 19.86 2.54 22.34
C PRO A 60 20.01 2.69 23.19
#